data_a65cd5c69dbd507e8e83a226df489510
#
_entry.id   a65cd5c69dbd507e8e83a226df489510
#
_cell.length_a   1.000
_cell.length_b   1.000
_cell.length_c   1.000
_cell.angle_alpha   90.00
_cell.angle_beta   90.00
_cell.angle_gamma   90.00
#
_symmetry.space_group_name_H-M   'P 1'
#
loop_
_entity.id
_entity.type
_entity.pdbx_description
1 polymer ?
#
loop_
_entity_poly.entity_id
_entity_poly.type
_entity_poly.pdbx_seq_one_letter_code
_entity_poly.pdbx_strand_id
1 'polypeptide(L)'
;MKRRGIKNLIIDFGGVLIDLDRQRCLENFRKLGLPDVEVMLDLYHQQDFFQKYEKGLITSAEFREVIRGKIGKPVTDAQIDDAWNSFLVSIPTFKLDLLLELRKKYVVYLLSNTNEIHWQWSCLHAFRYKTFRAEDFFEHIYL
;
A
#
# COMPACT_ATOMS: atom_id res chain seq x y z
N MET A 1 5.51 25.01 -13.86
CA MET A 1 5.05 25.46 -15.18
C MET A 1 4.77 24.27 -16.09
N LYS A 2 3.63 24.27 -16.76
CA LYS A 2 3.25 23.20 -17.68
C LYS A 2 4.18 23.20 -18.90
N ARG A 3 4.83 22.06 -19.17
CA ARG A 3 5.61 21.90 -20.39
C ARG A 3 4.68 21.76 -21.59
N ARG A 4 5.07 22.41 -22.69
CA ARG A 4 4.33 22.33 -23.95
C ARG A 4 4.32 20.87 -24.43
N GLY A 5 3.14 20.34 -24.71
CA GLY A 5 2.94 18.98 -25.21
C GLY A 5 2.67 17.93 -24.16
N ILE A 6 2.95 18.19 -22.85
CA ILE A 6 2.62 17.24 -21.78
C ILE A 6 1.16 17.42 -21.41
N LYS A 7 0.39 16.32 -21.49
CA LYS A 7 -1.04 16.29 -21.16
C LYS A 7 -1.38 15.31 -20.06
N ASN A 8 -0.58 14.28 -19.89
CA ASN A 8 -0.84 13.18 -18.97
C ASN A 8 0.30 13.04 -17.96
N LEU A 9 -0.05 12.71 -16.73
CA LEU A 9 0.91 12.40 -15.67
C LEU A 9 0.58 11.03 -15.11
N ILE A 10 1.60 10.22 -14.89
CA ILE A 10 1.48 8.92 -14.22
C ILE A 10 2.24 9.02 -12.90
N ILE A 11 1.54 8.80 -11.80
CA ILE A 11 2.07 8.95 -10.44
C ILE A 11 2.21 7.58 -9.81
N ASP A 12 3.35 7.33 -9.19
CA ASP A 12 3.58 6.15 -8.37
C ASP A 12 2.98 6.34 -6.97
N PHE A 13 2.82 5.26 -6.21
CA PHE A 13 2.14 5.29 -4.93
C PHE A 13 3.10 5.12 -3.74
N GLY A 14 3.60 3.89 -3.53
CA GLY A 14 4.42 3.57 -2.35
C GLY A 14 5.74 4.32 -2.31
N GLY A 15 5.99 5.05 -1.22
CA GLY A 15 7.20 5.84 -1.06
C GLY A 15 7.25 7.12 -1.89
N VAL A 16 6.26 7.35 -2.75
CA VAL A 16 6.11 8.60 -3.53
C VAL A 16 4.97 9.43 -2.97
N LEU A 17 3.75 8.89 -2.98
CA LEU A 17 2.60 9.55 -2.38
C LEU A 17 2.45 9.21 -0.90
N ILE A 18 2.46 7.92 -0.57
CA ILE A 18 2.26 7.45 0.78
C ILE A 18 3.59 7.15 1.46
N ASP A 19 3.75 7.65 2.67
CA ASP A 19 4.93 7.36 3.49
C ASP A 19 4.85 5.95 4.04
N LEU A 20 6.01 5.29 4.12
CA LEU A 20 6.14 3.90 4.53
C LEU A 20 6.95 3.80 5.81
N ASP A 21 6.58 2.84 6.68
CA ASP A 21 7.30 2.52 7.91
C ASP A 21 7.49 1.00 8.01
N ARG A 22 8.55 0.52 7.39
CA ARG A 22 8.89 -0.90 7.38
C ARG A 22 9.13 -1.44 8.80
N GLN A 23 9.80 -0.68 9.63
CA GLN A 23 10.15 -1.11 10.99
C GLN A 23 8.92 -1.35 11.85
N ARG A 24 7.91 -0.48 11.72
CA ARG A 24 6.64 -0.64 12.43
C ARG A 24 5.92 -1.92 12.03
N CYS A 25 5.94 -2.24 10.75
CA CYS A 25 5.36 -3.49 10.23
C CYS A 25 6.07 -4.71 10.81
N LEU A 26 7.42 -4.70 10.80
CA LEU A 26 8.21 -5.78 11.37
C LEU A 26 7.90 -6.01 12.85
N GLU A 27 7.84 -4.93 13.63
CA GLU A 27 7.55 -5.01 15.05
C GLU A 27 6.15 -5.55 15.33
N ASN A 28 5.16 -5.14 14.55
CA ASN A 28 3.79 -5.60 14.73
C ASN A 28 3.65 -7.08 14.38
N PHE A 29 4.32 -7.56 13.33
CA PHE A 29 4.34 -8.99 13.03
C PHE A 29 5.07 -9.79 14.12
N ARG A 30 6.16 -9.26 14.68
CA ARG A 30 6.83 -9.92 15.81
C ARG A 30 5.90 -10.05 17.01
N LYS A 31 5.14 -9.03 17.32
CA LYS A 31 4.16 -9.04 18.42
C LYS A 31 3.08 -10.10 18.20
N LEU A 32 2.71 -10.36 16.95
CA LEU A 32 1.77 -11.44 16.63
C LEU A 32 2.41 -12.83 16.75
N GLY A 33 3.75 -12.90 16.76
CA GLY A 33 4.47 -14.15 16.86
C GLY A 33 5.01 -14.68 15.52
N LEU A 34 5.06 -13.86 14.48
CA LEU A 34 5.63 -14.28 13.21
C LEU A 34 7.16 -14.36 13.34
N PRO A 35 7.76 -15.57 13.19
CA PRO A 35 9.21 -15.73 13.31
C PRO A 35 9.92 -15.20 12.06
N ASP A 36 11.17 -14.76 12.23
CA ASP A 36 12.07 -14.38 11.14
C ASP A 36 11.51 -13.35 10.16
N VAL A 37 10.61 -12.48 10.64
CA VAL A 37 9.92 -11.51 9.78
C VAL A 37 10.89 -10.54 9.09
N GLU A 38 12.02 -10.24 9.71
CA GLU A 38 13.05 -9.37 9.10
C GLU A 38 13.61 -9.98 7.82
N VAL A 39 13.89 -11.27 7.83
CA VAL A 39 14.38 -11.99 6.65
C VAL A 39 13.27 -12.07 5.61
N MET A 40 12.04 -12.33 6.03
CA MET A 40 10.89 -12.48 5.12
C MET A 40 10.58 -11.20 4.37
N LEU A 41 10.75 -10.04 5.01
CA LEU A 41 10.46 -8.72 4.42
C LEU A 41 11.71 -8.00 3.92
N ASP A 42 12.85 -8.65 3.89
CA ASP A 42 14.08 -8.09 3.33
C ASP A 42 13.91 -7.82 1.84
N LEU A 43 14.33 -6.63 1.39
CA LEU A 43 14.18 -6.23 -0.01
C LEU A 43 14.90 -7.17 -0.98
N TYR A 44 16.00 -7.78 -0.53
CA TYR A 44 16.82 -8.65 -1.38
C TYR A 44 16.53 -10.13 -1.18
N HIS A 45 15.84 -10.47 -0.07
CA HIS A 45 15.61 -11.86 0.33
C HIS A 45 14.16 -12.09 0.73
N GLN A 46 13.20 -11.41 0.06
CA GLN A 46 11.78 -11.64 0.33
C GLN A 46 11.43 -13.11 0.17
N GLN A 47 10.72 -13.63 1.17
CA GLN A 47 10.20 -14.99 1.08
C GLN A 47 9.12 -15.07 0.01
N ASP A 48 9.02 -16.22 -0.62
CA ASP A 48 8.15 -16.46 -1.77
C ASP A 48 6.72 -15.97 -1.57
N PHE A 49 6.13 -16.17 -0.40
CA PHE A 49 4.72 -15.84 -0.21
C PHE A 49 4.45 -14.34 -0.18
N PHE A 50 5.34 -13.52 0.38
CA PHE A 50 5.21 -12.07 0.30
C PHE A 50 5.34 -11.60 -1.15
N GLN A 51 6.34 -12.10 -1.83
CA GLN A 51 6.56 -11.76 -3.24
C GLN A 51 5.40 -12.23 -4.11
N LYS A 52 4.90 -13.44 -3.90
CA LYS A 52 3.75 -13.97 -4.63
C LYS A 52 2.51 -13.11 -4.40
N TYR A 53 2.28 -12.66 -3.17
CA TYR A 53 1.15 -11.80 -2.88
C TYR A 53 1.29 -10.45 -3.59
N GLU A 54 2.46 -9.83 -3.52
CA GLU A 54 2.72 -8.55 -4.21
C GLU A 54 2.53 -8.66 -5.73
N LYS A 55 2.82 -9.82 -6.30
CA LYS A 55 2.63 -10.09 -7.74
C LYS A 55 1.21 -10.55 -8.08
N GLY A 56 0.34 -10.69 -7.12
CA GLY A 56 -1.03 -11.17 -7.35
C GLY A 56 -1.13 -12.66 -7.65
N LEU A 57 -0.10 -13.44 -7.32
CA LEU A 57 -0.07 -14.88 -7.59
C LEU A 57 -0.80 -15.70 -6.53
N ILE A 58 -1.03 -15.14 -5.37
CA ILE A 58 -1.85 -15.74 -4.31
C ILE A 58 -2.90 -14.72 -3.86
N THR A 59 -4.00 -15.23 -3.33
CA THR A 59 -5.10 -14.38 -2.83
C THR A 59 -4.78 -13.83 -1.45
N SER A 60 -5.53 -12.82 -1.02
CA SER A 60 -5.43 -12.29 0.35
C SER A 60 -5.71 -13.37 1.39
N ALA A 61 -6.69 -14.25 1.12
CA ALA A 61 -7.00 -15.36 2.01
C ALA A 61 -5.84 -16.33 2.14
N GLU A 62 -5.21 -16.69 1.02
CA GLU A 62 -4.03 -17.57 1.00
C GLU A 62 -2.84 -16.92 1.73
N PHE A 63 -2.62 -15.63 1.52
CA PHE A 63 -1.58 -14.87 2.20
C PHE A 63 -1.76 -14.90 3.72
N ARG A 64 -2.99 -14.66 4.19
CA ARG A 64 -3.31 -14.70 5.63
C ARG A 64 -3.10 -16.09 6.21
N GLU A 65 -3.49 -17.14 5.49
CA GLU A 65 -3.32 -18.52 5.95
C GLU A 65 -1.85 -18.90 6.08
N VAL A 66 -0.99 -18.48 5.15
CA VAL A 66 0.45 -18.73 5.26
C VAL A 66 1.02 -18.08 6.52
N ILE A 67 0.66 -16.83 6.78
CA ILE A 67 1.09 -16.11 7.98
C ILE A 67 0.58 -16.81 9.24
N ARG A 68 -0.70 -17.16 9.27
CA ARG A 68 -1.33 -17.85 10.41
C ARG A 68 -0.63 -19.17 10.71
N GLY A 69 -0.30 -19.93 9.67
CA GLY A 69 0.43 -21.18 9.83
C GLY A 69 1.83 -20.99 10.40
N LYS A 70 2.52 -19.96 9.99
CA LYS A 70 3.88 -19.64 10.50
C LYS A 70 3.85 -19.15 11.95
N ILE A 71 2.82 -18.41 12.33
CA ILE A 71 2.62 -17.94 13.70
C ILE A 71 2.26 -19.13 14.62
N GLY A 72 1.48 -20.09 14.11
CA GLY A 72 1.06 -21.26 14.86
C GLY A 72 0.04 -20.99 15.96
N LYS A 73 -0.63 -19.84 15.91
CA LYS A 73 -1.68 -19.43 16.85
C LYS A 73 -2.90 -18.98 16.08
N PRO A 74 -4.11 -19.05 16.68
CA PRO A 74 -5.33 -18.64 15.98
C PRO A 74 -5.49 -17.11 15.97
N VAL A 75 -4.65 -16.41 15.22
CA VAL A 75 -4.79 -14.97 15.02
C VAL A 75 -5.88 -14.70 14.01
N THR A 76 -6.58 -13.57 14.17
CA THR A 76 -7.67 -13.18 13.28
C THR A 76 -7.14 -12.50 12.01
N ASP A 77 -7.97 -12.46 10.96
CA ASP A 77 -7.66 -11.72 9.73
C ASP A 77 -7.37 -10.24 10.05
N ALA A 78 -8.16 -9.63 10.93
CA ALA A 78 -7.97 -8.24 11.33
C ALA A 78 -6.59 -8.01 11.97
N GLN A 79 -6.14 -8.93 12.82
CA GLN A 79 -4.82 -8.82 13.44
C GLN A 79 -3.70 -8.89 12.39
N ILE A 80 -3.82 -9.77 11.42
CA ILE A 80 -2.86 -9.90 10.32
C ILE A 80 -2.88 -8.65 9.45
N ASP A 81 -4.08 -8.20 9.08
CA ASP A 81 -4.23 -7.03 8.23
C ASP A 81 -3.69 -5.77 8.91
N ASP A 82 -3.94 -5.59 10.19
CA ASP A 82 -3.43 -4.45 10.95
C ASP A 82 -1.89 -4.44 10.99
N ALA A 83 -1.27 -5.60 11.19
CA ALA A 83 0.18 -5.72 11.16
C ALA A 83 0.73 -5.41 9.78
N TRP A 84 0.12 -5.94 8.73
CA TRP A 84 0.53 -5.68 7.35
C TRP A 84 0.34 -4.21 6.97
N ASN A 85 -0.80 -3.64 7.29
CA ASN A 85 -1.12 -2.24 6.98
C ASN A 85 -0.30 -1.24 7.79
N SER A 86 0.32 -1.64 8.90
CA SER A 86 1.21 -0.77 9.65
C SER A 86 2.48 -0.38 8.89
N PHE A 87 2.74 -1.03 7.75
CA PHE A 87 3.75 -0.63 6.79
C PHE A 87 3.42 0.74 6.16
N LEU A 88 2.14 1.08 6.07
CA LEU A 88 1.64 2.32 5.47
C LEU A 88 1.40 3.36 6.56
N VAL A 89 1.90 4.56 6.34
CA VAL A 89 1.73 5.66 7.30
C VAL A 89 0.56 6.55 6.88
N SER A 90 0.79 7.45 5.93
CA SER A 90 -0.22 8.39 5.45
C SER A 90 0.26 9.05 4.16
N ILE A 91 -0.66 9.71 3.47
CA ILE A 91 -0.33 10.63 2.39
C ILE A 91 -0.33 12.03 3.00
N PRO A 92 0.81 12.75 3.00
CA PRO A 92 0.83 14.13 3.47
C PRO A 92 -0.21 14.98 2.74
N THR A 93 -0.92 15.82 3.47
CA THR A 93 -2.03 16.60 2.89
C THR A 93 -1.58 17.51 1.75
N PHE A 94 -0.34 18.03 1.80
CA PHE A 94 0.16 18.87 0.72
C PHE A 94 0.24 18.10 -0.61
N LYS A 95 0.49 16.79 -0.56
CA LYS A 95 0.50 15.94 -1.77
C LYS A 95 -0.89 15.72 -2.32
N LEU A 96 -1.88 15.56 -1.44
CA LEU A 96 -3.29 15.45 -1.85
C LEU A 96 -3.76 16.75 -2.50
N ASP A 97 -3.44 17.87 -1.91
CA ASP A 97 -3.73 19.19 -2.48
C ASP A 97 -3.04 19.37 -3.83
N LEU A 98 -1.78 18.93 -3.94
CA LEU A 98 -1.03 19.02 -5.19
C LEU A 98 -1.69 18.19 -6.30
N LEU A 99 -2.17 16.97 -5.98
CA LEU A 99 -2.88 16.15 -6.97
C LEU A 99 -4.12 16.85 -7.50
N LEU A 100 -4.90 17.49 -6.64
CA LEU A 100 -6.08 18.24 -7.05
C LEU A 100 -5.71 19.42 -7.96
N GLU A 101 -4.61 20.12 -7.67
CA GLU A 101 -4.11 21.20 -8.51
C GLU A 101 -3.62 20.68 -9.88
N LEU A 102 -2.90 19.55 -9.88
CA LEU A 102 -2.40 18.95 -11.11
C LEU A 102 -3.55 18.51 -12.03
N ARG A 103 -4.66 18.01 -11.47
CA ARG A 103 -5.82 17.61 -12.26
C ARG A 103 -6.47 18.77 -13.03
N LYS A 104 -6.26 20.00 -12.61
CA LYS A 104 -6.75 21.18 -13.34
C LYS A 104 -6.00 21.42 -14.64
N LYS A 105 -4.77 20.91 -14.75
CA LYS A 105 -3.87 21.16 -15.88
C LYS A 105 -3.54 19.91 -16.68
N TYR A 106 -3.62 18.74 -16.05
CA TYR A 106 -3.20 17.46 -16.63
C TYR A 106 -4.25 16.40 -16.37
N VAL A 107 -4.21 15.34 -17.18
CA VAL A 107 -4.89 14.09 -16.87
C VAL A 107 -3.94 13.28 -15.99
N VAL A 108 -4.35 12.97 -14.77
CA VAL A 108 -3.49 12.34 -13.76
C VAL A 108 -3.94 10.90 -13.53
N TYR A 109 -2.99 9.98 -13.66
CA TYR A 109 -3.20 8.55 -13.45
C TYR A 109 -2.36 8.07 -12.27
N LEU A 110 -2.85 7.07 -11.55
CA LEU A 110 -2.05 6.32 -10.58
C LEU A 110 -1.67 4.98 -11.20
N LEU A 111 -0.40 4.62 -11.07
CA LEU A 111 0.11 3.29 -11.42
C LEU A 111 0.88 2.76 -10.22
N SER A 112 0.45 1.65 -9.65
CA SER A 112 1.04 1.13 -8.43
C SER A 112 1.11 -0.39 -8.41
N ASN A 113 2.22 -0.91 -7.89
CA ASN A 113 2.36 -2.31 -7.50
C ASN A 113 1.97 -2.44 -6.03
N THR A 114 0.69 -2.53 -5.76
CA THR A 114 0.18 -2.71 -4.40
C THR A 114 -0.63 -4.01 -4.32
N ASN A 115 -1.03 -4.39 -3.12
CA ASN A 115 -1.87 -5.56 -2.89
C ASN A 115 -3.25 -5.14 -2.39
N GLU A 116 -4.19 -6.07 -2.44
CA GLU A 116 -5.58 -5.80 -2.08
C GLU A 116 -5.73 -5.25 -0.65
N ILE A 117 -5.03 -5.83 0.32
CA ILE A 117 -5.12 -5.41 1.73
C ILE A 117 -4.63 -3.96 1.87
N HIS A 118 -3.44 -3.65 1.34
CA HIS A 118 -2.88 -2.29 1.39
C HIS A 118 -3.75 -1.29 0.63
N TRP A 119 -4.26 -1.69 -0.52
CA TRP A 119 -5.08 -0.78 -1.34
C TRP A 119 -6.42 -0.46 -0.67
N GLN A 120 -7.11 -1.45 -0.12
CA GLN A 120 -8.35 -1.23 0.61
C GLN A 120 -8.16 -0.30 1.81
N TRP A 121 -7.08 -0.53 2.57
CA TRP A 121 -6.74 0.35 3.69
C TRP A 121 -6.49 1.79 3.20
N SER A 122 -5.75 1.94 2.10
CA SER A 122 -5.39 3.24 1.55
C SER A 122 -6.62 4.02 1.09
N CYS A 123 -7.58 3.34 0.46
CA CYS A 123 -8.86 3.98 0.06
C CYS A 123 -9.66 4.44 1.27
N LEU A 124 -9.66 3.66 2.36
CA LEU A 124 -10.43 3.97 3.56
C LEU A 124 -9.77 5.04 4.44
N HIS A 125 -8.46 5.13 4.42
CA HIS A 125 -7.72 5.97 5.37
C HIS A 125 -6.84 7.05 4.70
N ALA A 126 -6.00 6.65 3.75
CA ALA A 126 -5.00 7.55 3.18
C ALA A 126 -5.60 8.58 2.21
N PHE A 127 -6.53 8.16 1.37
CA PHE A 127 -7.15 9.03 0.37
C PHE A 127 -8.42 9.75 0.85
N ARG A 128 -8.89 9.46 2.05
CA ARG A 128 -10.04 10.20 2.62
C ARG A 128 -9.57 11.56 3.10
N TYR A 129 -9.84 12.56 2.28
CA TYR A 129 -9.42 13.93 2.55
C TYR A 129 -10.56 14.88 2.21
N LYS A 130 -11.05 15.63 3.20
CA LYS A 130 -12.24 16.48 3.05
C LYS A 130 -13.40 15.62 2.55
N THR A 131 -14.02 15.98 1.43
CA THR A 131 -15.10 15.19 0.80
C THR A 131 -14.58 14.27 -0.31
N PHE A 132 -13.27 14.26 -0.56
CA PHE A 132 -12.65 13.50 -1.65
C PHE A 132 -12.40 12.05 -1.29
N ARG A 133 -12.34 11.21 -2.32
CA ARG A 133 -11.99 9.78 -2.28
C ARG A 133 -10.86 9.54 -3.26
N ALA A 134 -10.30 8.32 -3.25
CA ALA A 134 -9.20 7.96 -4.15
C ALA A 134 -9.51 8.29 -5.61
N GLU A 135 -10.69 7.95 -6.08
CA GLU A 135 -11.12 8.17 -7.47
C GLU A 135 -11.24 9.63 -7.87
N ASP A 136 -11.29 10.55 -6.89
CA ASP A 136 -11.35 11.99 -7.17
C ASP A 136 -9.99 12.59 -7.51
N PHE A 137 -8.91 11.90 -7.13
CA PHE A 137 -7.54 12.37 -7.34
C PHE A 137 -6.95 11.94 -8.68
N PHE A 138 -7.55 10.93 -9.32
CA PHE A 138 -7.00 10.34 -10.54
C PHE A 138 -8.10 10.11 -11.58
N GLU A 139 -7.73 10.26 -12.85
CA GLU A 139 -8.61 9.89 -13.97
C GLU A 139 -8.83 8.38 -14.01
N HIS A 140 -7.76 7.63 -13.77
CA HIS A 140 -7.82 6.17 -13.67
C HIS A 140 -6.73 5.66 -12.75
N ILE A 141 -6.98 4.52 -12.12
CA ILE A 141 -6.08 3.87 -11.17
C ILE A 141 -5.73 2.49 -11.70
N TYR A 142 -4.44 2.26 -11.93
CA TYR A 142 -3.90 0.98 -12.38
C TYR A 142 -3.14 0.33 -11.23
N LEU A 143 -3.54 -0.88 -10.84
CA LEU A 143 -2.95 -1.62 -9.72
C LEU A 143 -2.28 -2.91 -10.18
#